data_c7b299ff267d6830dbb6a070293c1618
#
_entry.id   c7b299ff267d6830dbb6a070293c1618
#
_cell.length_a   1.000
_cell.length_b   1.000
_cell.length_c   1.000
_cell.angle_alpha   90.00
_cell.angle_beta   90.00
_cell.angle_gamma   90.00
#
_symmetry.space_group_name_H-M   'P 1'
#
loop_
_entity.id
_entity.type
_entity.pdbx_description
1 polymer ?
#
loop_
_entity_poly.entity_id
_entity_poly.type
_entity_poly.pdbx_seq_one_letter_code
_entity_poly.pdbx_strand_id
1 'polypeptide(L)'
;MAVREGNLSAPERQPLGWQEPAFLDKDKLYDELERVFDICHGCRRCVNLCDAFPTLFDLVDESDTLEVDGVDKADYMKVVDQCFLCDLCAQTKCPYLPPHEWKVDFPHLMLRAKAFKFREGDTKWRDRLITSTDPIFDLLSVPGINRVANAAAKNDTLRELGRKYAGIHPKAPLPPFEAKTVSRWQPTHSGTGLAPRATERTTGKVAIYVTCYGDHNEPKVVEDLVAVLNHNGVPVKLLKDARCCGMPKLELGDLAKVQALKDANMPVFLDAIRDGYDIIAPVPSCVLMYKQELPLMFPDDADVARVKAAFFDPFEYLMLRHRDGLIRTDFQRGLGKVAYHVACHQRVQNFGMKTRDFLQLIPDTEVTAIERCSGHDGTYAVKEETYDKAMKIVRPVARKVIESGADTMGSDCPMAGRLIAHGVDVASSDAHREAEHPASMVRRAYGI
;
A
#
# COMPACT_ATOMS: atom_id res chain seq x y z
N MET A 1 38.43 -1.68 11.08
CA MET A 1 37.73 -0.40 10.83
C MET A 1 36.53 -0.37 11.73
N ALA A 2 36.26 0.73 12.44
CA ALA A 2 35.02 0.82 13.23
C ALA A 2 33.81 0.79 12.27
N VAL A 3 32.94 -0.18 12.46
CA VAL A 3 31.68 -0.29 11.71
C VAL A 3 30.86 0.95 12.03
N ARG A 4 30.58 1.80 11.03
CA ARG A 4 29.71 2.96 11.21
C ARG A 4 28.26 2.49 11.20
N GLU A 5 27.54 2.67 12.29
CA GLU A 5 26.11 2.47 12.33
C GLU A 5 25.40 3.54 11.47
N GLY A 6 24.76 3.08 10.41
CA GLY A 6 23.98 3.91 9.49
C GLY A 6 24.84 4.73 8.53
N ASN A 7 24.19 5.24 7.51
CA ASN A 7 24.71 6.25 6.62
C ASN A 7 23.57 7.22 6.23
N LEU A 8 23.92 8.37 5.63
CA LEU A 8 22.95 9.37 5.16
C LEU A 8 22.44 9.10 3.73
N SER A 9 22.94 8.05 3.08
CA SER A 9 22.49 7.64 1.76
C SER A 9 21.13 6.94 1.84
N ALA A 10 20.39 6.95 0.75
CA ALA A 10 19.18 6.12 0.64
C ALA A 10 19.57 4.64 0.83
N PRO A 11 18.77 3.85 1.55
CA PRO A 11 19.03 2.42 1.72
C PRO A 11 19.03 1.72 0.36
N GLU A 12 19.99 0.81 0.18
CA GLU A 12 20.06 -0.04 -0.98
C GLU A 12 19.46 -1.40 -0.64
N ARG A 13 18.45 -1.83 -1.42
CA ARG A 13 17.85 -3.15 -1.28
C ARG A 13 18.53 -4.12 -2.24
N GLN A 14 18.73 -5.36 -1.80
CA GLN A 14 19.29 -6.42 -2.65
C GLN A 14 18.16 -7.15 -3.39
N PRO A 15 18.45 -7.72 -4.59
CA PRO A 15 17.51 -8.62 -5.26
C PRO A 15 17.03 -9.72 -4.33
N LEU A 16 15.76 -10.09 -4.47
CA LEU A 16 15.14 -11.08 -3.59
C LEU A 16 15.67 -12.51 -3.81
N GLY A 17 16.15 -12.82 -5.02
CA GLY A 17 16.66 -14.16 -5.36
C GLY A 17 15.63 -15.29 -5.24
N TRP A 18 14.34 -14.98 -5.36
CA TRP A 18 13.23 -15.86 -5.03
C TRP A 18 13.14 -17.12 -5.89
N GLN A 19 13.77 -17.14 -7.05
CA GLN A 19 13.86 -18.31 -7.95
C GLN A 19 15.05 -19.21 -7.65
N GLU A 20 15.94 -18.79 -6.77
CA GLU A 20 17.09 -19.60 -6.38
C GLU A 20 16.66 -20.81 -5.52
N PRO A 21 17.24 -22.00 -5.72
CA PRO A 21 16.91 -23.18 -4.91
C PRO A 21 17.09 -22.95 -3.40
N ALA A 22 18.03 -22.11 -3.01
CA ALA A 22 18.31 -21.78 -1.62
C ALA A 22 17.23 -20.91 -0.96
N PHE A 23 16.38 -20.23 -1.75
CA PHE A 23 15.39 -19.30 -1.21
C PHE A 23 14.35 -20.00 -0.32
N LEU A 24 13.89 -21.18 -0.72
CA LEU A 24 12.91 -21.96 0.02
C LEU A 24 13.53 -23.14 0.78
N ASP A 25 14.87 -23.17 0.93
CA ASP A 25 15.55 -24.13 1.78
C ASP A 25 15.24 -23.82 3.26
N LYS A 26 14.71 -24.84 3.98
CA LYS A 26 14.25 -24.68 5.35
C LYS A 26 15.37 -24.29 6.31
N ASP A 27 16.48 -25.03 6.26
CA ASP A 27 17.56 -24.84 7.21
C ASP A 27 18.21 -23.47 7.02
N LYS A 28 18.49 -23.08 5.78
CA LYS A 28 19.00 -21.74 5.44
C LYS A 28 18.04 -20.61 5.78
N LEU A 29 16.72 -20.86 5.72
CA LEU A 29 15.73 -19.86 6.14
C LEU A 29 15.78 -19.67 7.65
N TYR A 30 15.79 -20.75 8.41
CA TYR A 30 15.78 -20.67 9.87
C TYR A 30 17.10 -20.13 10.43
N ASP A 31 18.24 -20.47 9.83
CA ASP A 31 19.55 -19.89 10.19
C ASP A 31 19.56 -18.36 9.95
N GLU A 32 18.97 -17.89 8.83
CA GLU A 32 18.92 -16.46 8.55
C GLU A 32 17.89 -15.74 9.43
N LEU A 33 16.76 -16.39 9.79
CA LEU A 33 15.81 -15.84 10.77
C LEU A 33 16.49 -15.67 12.13
N GLU A 34 17.19 -16.67 12.62
CA GLU A 34 17.93 -16.63 13.89
C GLU A 34 18.97 -15.51 13.88
N ARG A 35 19.81 -15.44 12.84
CA ARG A 35 20.83 -14.39 12.68
C ARG A 35 20.24 -12.98 12.69
N VAL A 36 19.15 -12.75 11.94
CA VAL A 36 18.53 -11.42 11.84
C VAL A 36 17.76 -11.07 13.11
N PHE A 37 17.11 -12.04 13.74
CA PHE A 37 16.39 -11.84 15.00
C PHE A 37 17.34 -11.47 16.13
N ASP A 38 18.52 -12.09 16.19
CA ASP A 38 19.57 -11.74 17.14
C ASP A 38 20.05 -10.28 16.96
N ILE A 39 20.33 -9.85 15.74
CA ILE A 39 20.67 -8.46 15.44
C ILE A 39 19.53 -7.51 15.83
N CYS A 40 18.29 -7.87 15.53
CA CYS A 40 17.12 -7.05 15.86
C CYS A 40 16.87 -6.98 17.37
N HIS A 41 17.06 -8.09 18.09
CA HIS A 41 16.95 -8.15 19.54
C HIS A 41 18.00 -7.25 20.21
N GLY A 42 19.26 -7.35 19.79
CA GLY A 42 20.34 -6.50 20.33
C GLY A 42 20.15 -5.01 20.02
N CYS A 43 19.51 -4.67 18.92
CA CYS A 43 19.28 -3.27 18.49
C CYS A 43 17.98 -2.65 19.06
N ARG A 44 16.87 -3.34 19.08
CA ARG A 44 15.51 -2.94 19.54
C ARG A 44 14.97 -1.59 19.02
N ARG A 45 15.60 -0.96 18.04
CA ARG A 45 15.23 0.37 17.51
C ARG A 45 13.81 0.41 16.92
N CYS A 46 13.29 -0.72 16.46
CA CYS A 46 12.00 -0.83 15.77
C CYS A 46 10.83 -1.22 16.70
N VAL A 47 11.01 -1.28 18.04
CA VAL A 47 10.01 -1.72 19.01
C VAL A 47 8.63 -1.05 18.85
N ASN A 48 8.59 0.21 18.47
CA ASN A 48 7.35 0.99 18.33
C ASN A 48 6.83 1.09 16.89
N LEU A 49 7.42 0.33 15.95
CA LEU A 49 7.10 0.49 14.53
C LEU A 49 5.90 -0.37 14.08
N CYS A 50 5.89 -1.63 14.48
CA CYS A 50 4.82 -2.60 14.21
C CYS A 50 4.84 -3.73 15.25
N ASP A 51 3.86 -4.63 15.17
CA ASP A 51 3.68 -5.73 16.15
C ASP A 51 4.72 -6.86 16.02
N ALA A 52 5.42 -6.96 14.88
CA ALA A 52 6.44 -8.00 14.67
C ALA A 52 7.60 -7.89 15.68
N PHE A 53 8.06 -6.67 15.97
CA PHE A 53 9.19 -6.47 16.87
C PHE A 53 8.87 -6.69 18.35
N PRO A 54 7.77 -6.16 18.92
CA PRO A 54 7.35 -6.57 20.26
C PRO A 54 7.16 -8.08 20.36
N THR A 55 6.54 -8.73 19.38
CA THR A 55 6.39 -10.19 19.38
C THR A 55 7.74 -10.91 19.44
N LEU A 56 8.74 -10.44 18.68
CA LEU A 56 10.10 -11.00 18.74
C LEU A 56 10.72 -10.79 20.12
N PHE A 57 10.64 -9.57 20.63
CA PHE A 57 11.31 -9.21 21.88
C PHE A 57 10.67 -9.90 23.09
N ASP A 58 9.34 -10.03 23.10
CA ASP A 58 8.62 -10.78 24.16
C ASP A 58 9.03 -12.26 24.15
N LEU A 59 9.13 -12.89 22.96
CA LEU A 59 9.58 -14.29 22.84
C LEU A 59 11.02 -14.48 23.38
N VAL A 60 11.91 -13.52 23.13
CA VAL A 60 13.29 -13.59 23.63
C VAL A 60 13.32 -13.30 25.15
N ASP A 61 12.63 -12.25 25.60
CA ASP A 61 12.63 -11.84 27.02
C ASP A 61 11.93 -12.90 27.92
N GLU A 62 11.09 -13.77 27.35
CA GLU A 62 10.44 -14.89 28.05
C GLU A 62 11.20 -16.22 27.90
N SER A 63 12.28 -16.28 27.09
CA SER A 63 13.09 -17.50 26.92
C SER A 63 14.03 -17.76 28.09
N ASP A 64 14.43 -19.03 28.30
CA ASP A 64 15.29 -19.44 29.43
C ASP A 64 16.69 -18.78 29.35
N THR A 65 17.21 -18.51 28.16
CA THR A 65 18.54 -17.92 27.94
C THR A 65 18.49 -16.39 27.86
N LEU A 66 17.30 -15.78 27.73
CA LEU A 66 17.12 -14.36 27.41
C LEU A 66 17.78 -13.94 26.09
N GLU A 67 18.00 -14.91 25.20
CA GLU A 67 18.62 -14.76 23.90
C GLU A 67 17.80 -15.49 22.83
N VAL A 68 18.06 -15.24 21.55
CA VAL A 68 17.29 -15.82 20.44
C VAL A 68 17.43 -17.35 20.37
N ASP A 69 18.57 -17.90 20.79
CA ASP A 69 18.81 -19.34 20.84
C ASP A 69 17.91 -20.09 21.83
N GLY A 70 17.37 -19.39 22.83
CA GLY A 70 16.41 -19.95 23.80
C GLY A 70 14.97 -19.97 23.29
N VAL A 71 14.69 -19.35 22.12
CA VAL A 71 13.34 -19.32 21.52
C VAL A 71 13.13 -20.56 20.66
N ASP A 72 11.98 -21.25 20.85
CA ASP A 72 11.64 -22.35 19.94
C ASP A 72 11.53 -21.85 18.50
N LYS A 73 12.25 -22.49 17.58
CA LYS A 73 12.24 -22.14 16.15
C LYS A 73 10.84 -22.16 15.53
N ALA A 74 9.91 -22.98 16.04
CA ALA A 74 8.51 -22.97 15.63
C ALA A 74 7.83 -21.61 15.91
N ASP A 75 8.25 -20.91 16.95
CA ASP A 75 7.70 -19.61 17.38
C ASP A 75 8.18 -18.44 16.52
N TYR A 76 9.24 -18.60 15.72
CA TYR A 76 9.67 -17.58 14.75
C TYR A 76 8.56 -17.20 13.78
N MET A 77 7.67 -18.14 13.44
CA MET A 77 6.54 -17.88 12.56
C MET A 77 5.48 -16.96 13.19
N LYS A 78 5.44 -16.83 14.52
CA LYS A 78 4.60 -15.84 15.20
C LYS A 78 5.04 -14.41 14.86
N VAL A 79 6.35 -14.17 14.74
CA VAL A 79 6.92 -12.88 14.31
C VAL A 79 6.61 -12.60 12.84
N VAL A 80 6.79 -13.61 11.98
CA VAL A 80 6.49 -13.54 10.54
C VAL A 80 5.03 -13.15 10.29
N ASP A 81 4.09 -13.71 11.07
CA ASP A 81 2.66 -13.46 10.91
C ASP A 81 2.24 -12.03 11.32
N GLN A 82 3.07 -11.31 12.07
CA GLN A 82 2.84 -9.90 12.43
C GLN A 82 3.49 -8.91 11.45
N CYS A 83 4.29 -9.37 10.49
CA CYS A 83 4.95 -8.49 9.55
C CYS A 83 4.00 -8.12 8.39
N PHE A 84 3.83 -6.81 8.16
CA PHE A 84 2.96 -6.22 7.12
C PHE A 84 3.66 -6.04 5.77
N LEU A 85 4.95 -6.39 5.66
CA LEU A 85 5.77 -6.12 4.47
C LEU A 85 5.68 -4.64 4.02
N CYS A 86 5.55 -3.72 4.97
CA CYS A 86 5.41 -2.29 4.71
C CYS A 86 6.73 -1.56 4.50
N ASP A 87 7.85 -2.25 4.61
CA ASP A 87 9.23 -1.79 4.41
C ASP A 87 9.72 -0.65 5.32
N LEU A 88 8.88 -0.11 6.20
CA LEU A 88 9.26 1.02 7.05
C LEU A 88 10.45 0.72 7.97
N CYS A 89 10.59 -0.51 8.47
CA CYS A 89 11.74 -0.90 9.28
C CYS A 89 13.04 -0.85 8.48
N ALA A 90 13.01 -1.26 7.21
CA ALA A 90 14.15 -1.21 6.31
C ALA A 90 14.41 0.24 5.87
N GLN A 91 13.50 0.84 5.11
CA GLN A 91 13.70 2.10 4.41
C GLN A 91 13.90 3.34 5.31
N THR A 92 13.38 3.32 6.55
CA THR A 92 13.38 4.52 7.40
C THR A 92 14.09 4.35 8.74
N LYS A 93 14.44 3.14 9.15
CA LYS A 93 14.92 2.88 10.52
C LYS A 93 16.19 2.04 10.62
N CYS A 94 16.40 1.06 9.75
CA CYS A 94 17.46 0.09 9.92
C CYS A 94 18.84 0.67 9.57
N PRO A 95 19.80 0.70 10.50
CA PRO A 95 21.16 1.11 10.21
C PRO A 95 21.99 -0.01 9.57
N TYR A 96 21.48 -1.23 9.54
CA TYR A 96 22.18 -2.45 9.13
C TYR A 96 21.78 -2.93 7.72
N LEU A 97 20.99 -2.13 6.99
CA LEU A 97 20.73 -2.37 5.56
C LEU A 97 22.03 -2.20 4.75
N PRO A 98 22.11 -2.82 3.57
CA PRO A 98 23.22 -2.52 2.67
C PRO A 98 23.38 -1.00 2.44
N PRO A 99 24.63 -0.50 2.40
CA PRO A 99 25.90 -1.22 2.27
C PRO A 99 26.52 -1.73 3.58
N HIS A 100 25.81 -1.77 4.69
CA HIS A 100 26.31 -2.32 5.95
C HIS A 100 26.68 -3.81 5.78
N GLU A 101 27.75 -4.26 6.41
CA GLU A 101 28.27 -5.63 6.28
C GLU A 101 27.28 -6.73 6.70
N TRP A 102 26.38 -6.42 7.65
CA TRP A 102 25.35 -7.36 8.10
C TRP A 102 24.19 -7.53 7.12
N LYS A 103 24.03 -6.64 6.17
CA LYS A 103 23.05 -6.74 5.07
C LYS A 103 21.64 -7.16 5.51
N VAL A 104 21.17 -6.62 6.63
CA VAL A 104 19.84 -6.94 7.17
C VAL A 104 18.76 -6.41 6.26
N ASP A 105 17.88 -7.28 5.76
CA ASP A 105 16.65 -6.93 5.07
C ASP A 105 15.48 -7.69 5.71
N PHE A 106 14.99 -7.16 6.83
CA PHE A 106 13.93 -7.80 7.61
C PHE A 106 12.64 -8.03 6.78
N PRO A 107 12.10 -7.07 6.01
CA PRO A 107 10.89 -7.33 5.23
C PRO A 107 11.04 -8.45 4.20
N HIS A 108 12.15 -8.49 3.47
CA HIS A 108 12.38 -9.56 2.49
C HIS A 108 12.63 -10.93 3.15
N LEU A 109 13.22 -10.95 4.34
CA LEU A 109 13.31 -12.18 5.12
C LEU A 109 11.92 -12.67 5.55
N MET A 110 11.04 -11.76 6.00
CA MET A 110 9.65 -12.11 6.33
C MET A 110 8.88 -12.58 5.08
N LEU A 111 9.10 -11.95 3.93
CA LEU A 111 8.53 -12.38 2.65
C LEU A 111 9.00 -13.80 2.29
N ARG A 112 10.29 -14.09 2.45
CA ARG A 112 10.86 -15.42 2.24
C ARG A 112 10.19 -16.47 3.15
N ALA A 113 10.01 -16.13 4.43
CA ALA A 113 9.34 -17.02 5.39
C ALA A 113 7.85 -17.22 5.05
N LYS A 114 7.14 -16.18 4.61
CA LYS A 114 5.74 -16.30 4.12
C LYS A 114 5.66 -17.16 2.86
N ALA A 115 6.60 -17.01 1.92
CA ALA A 115 6.66 -17.86 0.72
C ALA A 115 6.94 -19.34 1.06
N PHE A 116 7.79 -19.59 2.05
CA PHE A 116 8.01 -20.93 2.57
C PHE A 116 6.72 -21.52 3.18
N LYS A 117 6.01 -20.79 4.06
CA LYS A 117 4.70 -21.21 4.61
C LYS A 117 3.68 -21.51 3.51
N PHE A 118 3.62 -20.63 2.48
CA PHE A 118 2.70 -20.80 1.36
C PHE A 118 2.99 -22.10 0.58
N ARG A 119 4.27 -22.39 0.30
CA ARG A 119 4.70 -23.62 -0.38
C ARG A 119 4.36 -24.87 0.43
N GLU A 120 4.61 -24.85 1.75
CA GLU A 120 4.30 -25.99 2.65
C GLU A 120 2.79 -26.20 2.86
N GLY A 121 1.95 -25.31 2.33
CA GLY A 121 0.49 -25.40 2.48
C GLY A 121 -0.02 -24.84 3.82
N ASP A 122 0.83 -24.22 4.64
CA ASP A 122 0.48 -23.61 5.92
C ASP A 122 -0.13 -22.21 5.72
N THR A 123 -1.14 -22.13 4.85
CA THR A 123 -1.94 -20.94 4.61
C THR A 123 -3.40 -21.28 4.59
N LYS A 124 -4.22 -20.52 5.32
CA LYS A 124 -5.67 -20.77 5.40
C LYS A 124 -6.32 -20.55 4.04
N TRP A 125 -7.32 -21.38 3.70
CA TRP A 125 -8.09 -21.24 2.45
C TRP A 125 -8.70 -19.85 2.29
N ARG A 126 -9.16 -19.25 3.42
CA ARG A 126 -9.68 -17.89 3.47
C ARG A 126 -8.66 -16.88 2.93
N ASP A 127 -7.39 -16.96 3.39
CA ASP A 127 -6.34 -16.01 3.01
C ASP A 127 -6.02 -16.12 1.51
N ARG A 128 -6.03 -17.33 0.97
CA ARG A 128 -5.93 -17.56 -0.48
C ARG A 128 -7.10 -16.93 -1.24
N LEU A 129 -8.32 -17.01 -0.68
CA LEU A 129 -9.52 -16.46 -1.30
C LEU A 129 -9.50 -14.92 -1.29
N ILE A 130 -9.37 -14.29 -0.11
CA ILE A 130 -9.45 -12.82 0.01
C ILE A 130 -8.30 -12.08 -0.68
N THR A 131 -7.18 -12.74 -0.95
CA THR A 131 -6.07 -12.20 -1.75
C THR A 131 -6.25 -12.42 -3.26
N SER A 132 -7.30 -13.13 -3.70
CA SER A 132 -7.62 -13.35 -5.12
C SER A 132 -8.57 -12.26 -5.63
N THR A 133 -8.06 -11.02 -5.69
CA THR A 133 -8.86 -9.81 -5.89
C THR A 133 -9.60 -9.78 -7.23
N ASP A 134 -8.92 -10.04 -8.37
CA ASP A 134 -9.56 -9.93 -9.68
C ASP A 134 -10.84 -10.77 -9.80
N PRO A 135 -10.83 -12.12 -9.65
CA PRO A 135 -12.04 -12.90 -9.87
C PRO A 135 -13.14 -12.62 -8.84
N ILE A 136 -12.77 -12.26 -7.61
CA ILE A 136 -13.74 -11.98 -6.56
C ILE A 136 -14.38 -10.60 -6.76
N PHE A 137 -13.57 -9.59 -7.08
CA PHE A 137 -14.06 -8.23 -7.29
C PHE A 137 -14.90 -8.15 -8.57
N ASP A 138 -14.49 -8.83 -9.64
CA ASP A 138 -15.28 -8.95 -10.87
C ASP A 138 -16.68 -9.52 -10.57
N LEU A 139 -16.76 -10.61 -9.80
CA LEU A 139 -18.03 -11.23 -9.40
C LEU A 139 -18.86 -10.29 -8.51
N LEU A 140 -18.25 -9.73 -7.47
CA LEU A 140 -18.94 -8.92 -6.49
C LEU A 140 -19.37 -7.54 -7.02
N SER A 141 -18.84 -7.10 -8.16
CA SER A 141 -19.26 -5.86 -8.85
C SER A 141 -20.30 -6.08 -9.96
N VAL A 142 -20.80 -7.30 -10.14
CA VAL A 142 -21.92 -7.54 -11.06
C VAL A 142 -23.16 -6.85 -10.53
N PRO A 143 -23.91 -6.08 -11.38
CA PRO A 143 -25.16 -5.43 -10.97
C PRO A 143 -26.16 -6.42 -10.36
N GLY A 144 -26.64 -6.11 -9.17
CA GLY A 144 -27.49 -7.00 -8.37
C GLY A 144 -26.68 -7.81 -7.35
N ILE A 145 -25.58 -8.49 -7.74
CA ILE A 145 -24.71 -9.19 -6.80
C ILE A 145 -24.06 -8.18 -5.85
N ASN A 146 -23.58 -7.04 -6.35
CA ASN A 146 -23.01 -5.98 -5.52
C ASN A 146 -24.00 -5.47 -4.45
N ARG A 147 -25.28 -5.33 -4.79
CA ARG A 147 -26.30 -4.91 -3.81
C ARG A 147 -26.48 -5.93 -2.70
N VAL A 148 -26.50 -7.22 -3.06
CA VAL A 148 -26.59 -8.33 -2.09
C VAL A 148 -25.34 -8.37 -1.22
N ALA A 149 -24.15 -8.30 -1.82
CA ALA A 149 -22.89 -8.31 -1.10
C ALA A 149 -22.77 -7.11 -0.12
N ASN A 150 -23.11 -5.90 -0.58
CA ASN A 150 -23.08 -4.70 0.25
C ASN A 150 -24.14 -4.74 1.37
N ALA A 151 -25.31 -5.31 1.11
CA ALA A 151 -26.34 -5.51 2.14
C ALA A 151 -25.90 -6.57 3.18
N ALA A 152 -25.31 -7.66 2.73
CA ALA A 152 -24.74 -8.69 3.60
C ALA A 152 -23.60 -8.12 4.49
N ALA A 153 -22.76 -7.25 3.94
CA ALA A 153 -21.69 -6.58 4.68
C ALA A 153 -22.21 -5.62 5.78
N LYS A 154 -23.49 -5.22 5.74
CA LYS A 154 -24.14 -4.37 6.75
C LYS A 154 -25.06 -5.14 7.69
N ASN A 155 -25.28 -6.43 7.47
CA ASN A 155 -26.17 -7.26 8.27
C ASN A 155 -25.41 -8.01 9.37
N ASP A 156 -25.70 -7.75 10.63
CA ASP A 156 -24.98 -8.30 11.77
C ASP A 156 -25.00 -9.83 11.81
N THR A 157 -26.15 -10.45 11.49
CA THR A 157 -26.29 -11.91 11.46
C THR A 157 -25.39 -12.55 10.39
N LEU A 158 -25.34 -11.96 9.19
CA LEU A 158 -24.49 -12.45 8.11
C LEU A 158 -22.99 -12.17 8.39
N ARG A 159 -22.69 -11.06 9.06
CA ARG A 159 -21.33 -10.76 9.54
C ARG A 159 -20.88 -11.80 10.56
N GLU A 160 -21.75 -12.20 11.47
CA GLU A 160 -21.44 -13.23 12.46
C GLU A 160 -21.27 -14.63 11.84
N LEU A 161 -22.05 -14.96 10.81
CA LEU A 161 -21.79 -16.15 9.99
C LEU A 161 -20.45 -16.09 9.27
N GLY A 162 -20.07 -14.91 8.71
CA GLY A 162 -18.75 -14.66 8.12
C GLY A 162 -17.62 -14.89 9.11
N ARG A 163 -17.80 -14.48 10.39
CA ARG A 163 -16.85 -14.77 11.47
C ARG A 163 -16.71 -16.28 11.68
N LYS A 164 -17.82 -16.97 11.87
CA LYS A 164 -17.84 -18.41 12.19
C LYS A 164 -17.23 -19.28 11.09
N TYR A 165 -17.52 -19.01 9.83
CA TYR A 165 -17.15 -19.89 8.71
C TYR A 165 -15.93 -19.40 7.93
N ALA A 166 -15.71 -18.10 7.84
CA ALA A 166 -14.61 -17.51 7.09
C ALA A 166 -13.58 -16.79 7.98
N GLY A 167 -13.78 -16.69 9.31
CA GLY A 167 -12.88 -16.00 10.22
C GLY A 167 -12.70 -14.51 9.86
N ILE A 168 -13.75 -13.88 9.33
CA ILE A 168 -13.80 -12.44 9.04
C ILE A 168 -14.45 -11.75 10.24
N HIS A 169 -13.75 -10.79 10.85
CA HIS A 169 -14.26 -10.11 12.03
C HIS A 169 -15.54 -9.31 11.72
N PRO A 170 -16.62 -9.42 12.56
CA PRO A 170 -17.91 -8.82 12.24
C PRO A 170 -17.89 -7.28 12.22
N LYS A 171 -16.94 -6.64 12.90
CA LYS A 171 -16.77 -5.17 12.88
C LYS A 171 -15.72 -4.68 11.89
N ALA A 172 -15.08 -5.55 11.11
CA ALA A 172 -14.08 -5.13 10.14
C ALA A 172 -14.69 -4.20 9.08
N PRO A 173 -14.07 -3.05 8.73
CA PRO A 173 -14.61 -2.12 7.75
C PRO A 173 -14.38 -2.63 6.32
N LEU A 174 -15.32 -3.45 5.82
CA LEU A 174 -15.25 -3.97 4.45
C LEU A 174 -15.55 -2.86 3.43
N PRO A 175 -14.80 -2.81 2.30
CA PRO A 175 -15.10 -1.86 1.24
C PRO A 175 -16.40 -2.24 0.52
N PRO A 176 -17.20 -1.26 0.05
CA PRO A 176 -18.33 -1.54 -0.81
C PRO A 176 -17.86 -1.99 -2.19
N PHE A 177 -18.71 -2.69 -2.91
CA PHE A 177 -18.52 -3.05 -4.32
C PHE A 177 -19.46 -2.22 -5.19
N GLU A 178 -18.87 -1.52 -6.17
CA GLU A 178 -19.61 -0.66 -7.08
C GLU A 178 -20.02 -1.41 -8.35
N ALA A 179 -21.28 -1.22 -8.78
CA ALA A 179 -21.75 -1.77 -10.05
C ALA A 179 -21.24 -0.99 -11.27
N LYS A 180 -21.01 0.31 -11.09
CA LYS A 180 -20.45 1.21 -12.09
C LYS A 180 -18.93 1.24 -11.93
N THR A 181 -18.28 0.20 -12.43
CA THR A 181 -16.80 0.11 -12.41
C THR A 181 -16.18 1.04 -13.46
N VAL A 182 -14.90 1.38 -13.25
CA VAL A 182 -14.14 2.19 -14.23
C VAL A 182 -14.02 1.45 -15.57
N SER A 183 -13.89 0.13 -15.55
CA SER A 183 -13.84 -0.70 -16.75
C SER A 183 -15.10 -0.55 -17.62
N ARG A 184 -16.25 -0.29 -17.01
CA ARG A 184 -17.53 -0.04 -17.68
C ARG A 184 -17.81 1.45 -17.94
N TRP A 185 -17.02 2.34 -17.32
CA TRP A 185 -17.17 3.77 -17.50
C TRP A 185 -16.43 4.24 -18.75
N GLN A 186 -17.09 5.06 -19.55
CA GLN A 186 -16.44 5.81 -20.64
C GLN A 186 -16.36 7.28 -20.21
N PRO A 187 -15.14 7.81 -19.98
CA PRO A 187 -15.01 9.20 -19.62
C PRO A 187 -15.54 10.10 -20.75
N THR A 188 -16.53 10.93 -20.41
CA THR A 188 -17.11 11.91 -21.34
C THR A 188 -16.10 12.98 -21.77
N HIS A 189 -14.97 13.09 -21.07
CA HIS A 189 -13.89 14.05 -21.33
C HIS A 189 -12.56 13.34 -21.21
N SER A 190 -12.17 12.55 -22.20
CA SER A 190 -10.88 11.85 -22.26
C SER A 190 -9.71 12.75 -22.67
N GLY A 191 -9.79 14.08 -22.42
CA GLY A 191 -8.72 15.00 -22.83
C GLY A 191 -8.50 15.08 -24.34
N THR A 192 -9.49 14.69 -25.15
CA THR A 192 -9.46 14.79 -26.60
C THR A 192 -9.27 16.25 -27.00
N GLY A 193 -8.15 16.56 -27.63
CA GLY A 193 -7.76 17.93 -28.01
C GLY A 193 -6.74 18.59 -27.08
N LEU A 194 -6.38 17.98 -25.93
CA LEU A 194 -5.26 18.46 -25.13
C LEU A 194 -3.92 18.07 -25.79
N ALA A 195 -3.06 19.05 -26.01
CA ALA A 195 -1.71 18.80 -26.50
C ALA A 195 -0.78 18.47 -25.30
N PRO A 196 -0.06 17.35 -25.32
CA PRO A 196 0.87 17.04 -24.24
C PRO A 196 2.01 18.05 -24.19
N ARG A 197 2.38 18.49 -22.99
CA ARG A 197 3.51 19.37 -22.72
C ARG A 197 4.58 18.59 -21.98
N ALA A 198 5.48 17.97 -22.72
CA ALA A 198 6.60 17.23 -22.15
C ALA A 198 7.59 18.17 -21.44
N THR A 199 8.27 17.64 -20.43
CA THR A 199 9.40 18.27 -19.75
C THR A 199 10.57 17.28 -19.70
N GLU A 200 11.67 17.63 -19.06
CA GLU A 200 12.79 16.70 -18.84
C GLU A 200 12.37 15.46 -18.02
N ARG A 201 11.34 15.62 -17.14
CA ARG A 201 10.97 14.62 -16.12
C ARG A 201 9.67 13.89 -16.41
N THR A 202 8.80 14.46 -17.25
CA THR A 202 7.47 13.92 -17.53
C THR A 202 7.14 14.06 -19.01
N THR A 203 6.47 13.06 -19.58
CA THR A 203 6.05 13.08 -20.99
C THR A 203 4.89 14.05 -21.27
N GLY A 204 4.18 14.46 -20.22
CA GLY A 204 3.03 15.36 -20.30
C GLY A 204 1.72 14.70 -20.68
N LYS A 205 1.67 13.38 -20.77
CA LYS A 205 0.44 12.58 -20.89
C LYS A 205 0.53 11.34 -19.98
N VAL A 206 -0.59 10.92 -19.44
CA VAL A 206 -0.65 9.92 -18.38
C VAL A 206 -1.56 8.76 -18.74
N ALA A 207 -1.08 7.54 -18.54
CA ALA A 207 -1.90 6.34 -18.48
C ALA A 207 -2.18 6.00 -17.03
N ILE A 208 -3.45 5.96 -16.62
CA ILE A 208 -3.84 5.56 -15.27
C ILE A 208 -3.99 4.04 -15.24
N TYR A 209 -3.14 3.37 -14.47
CA TYR A 209 -3.36 2.00 -14.05
C TYR A 209 -4.49 2.00 -13.02
N VAL A 210 -5.67 1.54 -13.45
CA VAL A 210 -6.92 1.69 -12.68
C VAL A 210 -6.87 0.95 -11.35
N THR A 211 -6.14 -0.16 -11.26
CA THR A 211 -6.05 -1.09 -10.12
C THR A 211 -7.36 -1.83 -9.82
N CYS A 212 -7.27 -3.00 -9.18
CA CYS A 212 -8.46 -3.76 -8.80
C CYS A 212 -9.35 -2.95 -7.82
N TYR A 213 -8.74 -2.23 -6.87
CA TYR A 213 -9.48 -1.46 -5.87
C TYR A 213 -10.11 -0.19 -6.47
N GLY A 214 -9.38 0.52 -7.33
CA GLY A 214 -9.88 1.71 -8.04
C GLY A 214 -11.00 1.38 -9.03
N ASP A 215 -10.99 0.17 -9.63
CA ASP A 215 -12.05 -0.26 -10.54
C ASP A 215 -13.35 -0.60 -9.79
N HIS A 216 -13.25 -1.39 -8.73
CA HIS A 216 -14.39 -2.07 -8.12
C HIS A 216 -14.94 -1.44 -6.85
N ASN A 217 -14.06 -0.77 -6.06
CA ASN A 217 -14.42 -0.26 -4.74
C ASN A 217 -14.45 1.27 -4.69
N GLU A 218 -13.52 1.95 -5.39
CA GLU A 218 -13.38 3.41 -5.36
C GLU A 218 -13.25 4.00 -6.78
N PRO A 219 -14.19 3.74 -7.71
CA PRO A 219 -14.11 4.25 -9.08
C PRO A 219 -14.08 5.79 -9.13
N LYS A 220 -14.68 6.45 -8.14
CA LYS A 220 -14.66 7.91 -7.99
C LYS A 220 -13.24 8.47 -7.88
N VAL A 221 -12.32 7.78 -7.22
CA VAL A 221 -10.92 8.25 -7.10
C VAL A 221 -10.25 8.31 -8.47
N VAL A 222 -10.53 7.35 -9.34
CA VAL A 222 -10.00 7.34 -10.72
C VAL A 222 -10.65 8.45 -11.54
N GLU A 223 -11.97 8.66 -11.40
CA GLU A 223 -12.69 9.77 -12.06
C GLU A 223 -12.12 11.13 -11.62
N ASP A 224 -11.83 11.30 -10.32
CA ASP A 224 -11.26 12.52 -9.76
C ASP A 224 -9.84 12.78 -10.28
N LEU A 225 -9.00 11.74 -10.38
CA LEU A 225 -7.67 11.85 -10.99
C LEU A 225 -7.75 12.27 -12.46
N VAL A 226 -8.66 11.67 -13.24
CA VAL A 226 -8.89 12.07 -14.64
C VAL A 226 -9.28 13.54 -14.72
N ALA A 227 -10.20 14.00 -13.88
CA ALA A 227 -10.65 15.39 -13.87
C ALA A 227 -9.51 16.34 -13.50
N VAL A 228 -8.74 16.05 -12.46
CA VAL A 228 -7.60 16.87 -12.01
C VAL A 228 -6.51 16.95 -13.08
N LEU A 229 -6.16 15.82 -13.72
CA LEU A 229 -5.14 15.79 -14.77
C LEU A 229 -5.59 16.58 -16.01
N ASN A 230 -6.82 16.37 -16.46
CA ASN A 230 -7.38 17.08 -17.60
C ASN A 230 -7.48 18.60 -17.35
N HIS A 231 -7.88 19.02 -16.13
CA HIS A 231 -7.89 20.43 -15.73
C HIS A 231 -6.49 21.05 -15.86
N ASN A 232 -5.47 20.29 -15.53
CA ASN A 232 -4.07 20.72 -15.65
C ASN A 232 -3.46 20.47 -17.05
N GLY A 233 -4.29 20.21 -18.06
CA GLY A 233 -3.84 20.08 -19.45
C GLY A 233 -3.07 18.79 -19.76
N VAL A 234 -3.24 17.75 -18.93
CA VAL A 234 -2.59 16.45 -19.10
C VAL A 234 -3.59 15.47 -19.73
N PRO A 235 -3.38 15.01 -20.97
CA PRO A 235 -4.19 13.96 -21.59
C PRO A 235 -4.10 12.65 -20.82
N VAL A 236 -5.23 11.96 -20.65
CA VAL A 236 -5.33 10.73 -19.86
C VAL A 236 -5.81 9.55 -20.70
N LYS A 237 -5.15 8.39 -20.53
CA LYS A 237 -5.59 7.07 -21.00
C LYS A 237 -5.86 6.17 -19.78
N LEU A 238 -6.90 5.35 -19.82
CA LEU A 238 -7.17 4.36 -18.77
C LEU A 238 -6.69 2.98 -19.20
N LEU A 239 -5.87 2.33 -18.38
CA LEU A 239 -5.38 0.96 -18.60
C LEU A 239 -6.37 -0.04 -17.96
N LYS A 240 -7.49 -0.30 -18.67
CA LYS A 240 -8.62 -1.11 -18.20
C LYS A 240 -8.36 -2.62 -18.28
N ASP A 241 -7.44 -3.04 -19.16
CA ASP A 241 -7.11 -4.45 -19.38
C ASP A 241 -6.06 -4.97 -18.41
N ALA A 242 -5.49 -4.08 -17.59
CA ALA A 242 -4.51 -4.46 -16.58
C ALA A 242 -5.17 -5.20 -15.41
N ARG A 243 -4.47 -6.22 -14.89
CA ARG A 243 -4.87 -7.05 -13.74
C ARG A 243 -4.37 -6.45 -12.43
N CYS A 244 -4.72 -7.09 -11.30
CA CYS A 244 -4.17 -6.75 -9.99
C CYS A 244 -2.64 -6.61 -10.03
N CYS A 245 -2.08 -5.68 -9.26
CA CYS A 245 -0.61 -5.49 -9.18
C CYS A 245 0.14 -6.68 -8.55
N GLY A 246 -0.57 -7.55 -7.84
CA GLY A 246 0.02 -8.70 -7.16
C GLY A 246 0.38 -8.45 -5.69
N MET A 247 0.25 -7.25 -5.15
CA MET A 247 0.61 -6.97 -3.74
C MET A 247 -0.08 -7.92 -2.74
N PRO A 248 -1.40 -8.22 -2.82
CA PRO A 248 -2.02 -9.17 -1.90
C PRO A 248 -1.44 -10.59 -2.00
N LYS A 249 -0.95 -10.98 -3.18
CA LYS A 249 -0.28 -12.27 -3.39
C LYS A 249 1.15 -12.27 -2.87
N LEU A 250 1.86 -11.14 -3.01
CA LEU A 250 3.18 -10.93 -2.40
C LEU A 250 3.08 -11.08 -0.87
N GLU A 251 2.15 -10.37 -0.25
CA GLU A 251 1.92 -10.42 1.20
C GLU A 251 1.54 -11.82 1.70
N LEU A 252 0.89 -12.63 0.86
CA LEU A 252 0.57 -14.03 1.15
C LEU A 252 1.77 -14.98 0.98
N GLY A 253 2.79 -14.58 0.20
CA GLY A 253 3.92 -15.44 -0.19
C GLY A 253 3.70 -16.23 -1.49
N ASP A 254 2.63 -15.96 -2.25
CA ASP A 254 2.32 -16.61 -3.54
C ASP A 254 3.09 -15.93 -4.69
N LEU A 255 4.42 -16.10 -4.68
CA LEU A 255 5.32 -15.42 -5.61
C LEU A 255 5.13 -15.83 -7.07
N ALA A 256 4.74 -17.09 -7.30
CA ALA A 256 4.41 -17.59 -8.65
C ALA A 256 3.19 -16.83 -9.23
N LYS A 257 2.17 -16.54 -8.39
CA LYS A 257 1.02 -15.75 -8.83
C LYS A 257 1.39 -14.29 -9.05
N VAL A 258 2.32 -13.72 -8.26
CA VAL A 258 2.88 -12.38 -8.50
C VAL A 258 3.53 -12.31 -9.89
N GLN A 259 4.36 -13.30 -10.24
CA GLN A 259 4.96 -13.39 -11.57
C GLN A 259 3.89 -13.45 -12.67
N ALA A 260 2.89 -14.31 -12.52
CA ALA A 260 1.83 -14.44 -13.53
C ALA A 260 1.04 -13.11 -13.72
N LEU A 261 0.82 -12.35 -12.65
CA LEU A 261 0.17 -11.04 -12.73
C LEU A 261 1.09 -9.99 -13.38
N LYS A 262 2.40 -10.00 -13.05
CA LYS A 262 3.40 -9.19 -13.74
C LYS A 262 3.38 -9.48 -15.25
N ASP A 263 3.47 -10.74 -15.64
CA ASP A 263 3.51 -11.12 -17.05
C ASP A 263 2.23 -10.72 -17.83
N ALA A 264 1.07 -10.74 -17.16
CA ALA A 264 -0.17 -10.25 -17.74
C ALA A 264 -0.21 -8.72 -17.91
N ASN A 265 0.41 -7.97 -16.99
CA ASN A 265 0.38 -6.50 -17.00
C ASN A 265 1.46 -5.87 -17.89
N MET A 266 2.63 -6.53 -18.04
CA MET A 266 3.76 -5.98 -18.80
C MET A 266 3.38 -5.53 -20.22
N PRO A 267 2.66 -6.33 -21.05
CA PRO A 267 2.28 -5.88 -22.39
C PRO A 267 1.43 -4.60 -22.37
N VAL A 268 0.48 -4.48 -21.45
CA VAL A 268 -0.42 -3.32 -21.34
C VAL A 268 0.37 -2.05 -21.02
N PHE A 269 1.33 -2.15 -20.10
CA PHE A 269 2.16 -1.01 -19.68
C PHE A 269 3.18 -0.63 -20.74
N LEU A 270 3.83 -1.60 -21.36
CA LEU A 270 4.80 -1.35 -22.44
C LEU A 270 4.16 -0.71 -23.67
N ASP A 271 2.92 -1.07 -23.99
CA ASP A 271 2.15 -0.43 -25.04
C ASP A 271 1.88 1.06 -24.71
N ALA A 272 1.49 1.35 -23.48
CA ALA A 272 1.30 2.74 -23.05
C ALA A 272 2.62 3.53 -23.07
N ILE A 273 3.73 2.94 -22.62
CA ILE A 273 5.06 3.56 -22.63
C ILE A 273 5.52 3.80 -24.08
N ARG A 274 5.32 2.85 -24.98
CA ARG A 274 5.64 3.01 -26.42
C ARG A 274 4.85 4.14 -27.05
N ASP A 275 3.59 4.31 -26.64
CA ASP A 275 2.77 5.45 -27.04
C ASP A 275 3.21 6.76 -26.36
N GLY A 276 4.24 6.73 -25.50
CA GLY A 276 4.85 7.88 -24.80
C GLY A 276 4.08 8.35 -23.58
N TYR A 277 3.32 7.49 -22.89
CA TYR A 277 2.64 7.82 -21.63
C TYR A 277 3.54 7.53 -20.43
N ASP A 278 3.49 8.42 -19.44
CA ASP A 278 3.85 8.10 -18.05
C ASP A 278 2.71 7.29 -17.40
N ILE A 279 3.01 6.45 -16.44
CA ILE A 279 2.01 5.61 -15.75
C ILE A 279 1.85 6.10 -14.32
N ILE A 280 0.61 6.22 -13.85
CA ILE A 280 0.29 6.45 -12.44
C ILE A 280 -0.73 5.43 -11.93
N ALA A 281 -0.78 5.25 -10.62
CA ALA A 281 -1.82 4.45 -9.97
C ALA A 281 -2.37 5.14 -8.71
N PRO A 282 -3.69 5.06 -8.44
CA PRO A 282 -4.32 5.74 -7.30
C PRO A 282 -4.01 5.12 -5.95
N VAL A 283 -3.34 3.96 -5.92
CA VAL A 283 -3.07 3.19 -4.69
C VAL A 283 -1.56 3.03 -4.50
N PRO A 284 -0.98 3.55 -3.40
CA PRO A 284 0.48 3.53 -3.17
C PRO A 284 1.11 2.14 -3.20
N SER A 285 0.40 1.10 -2.74
CA SER A 285 0.87 -0.29 -2.80
C SER A 285 1.09 -0.77 -4.23
N CYS A 286 0.22 -0.35 -5.15
CA CYS A 286 0.37 -0.69 -6.58
C CYS A 286 1.54 0.06 -7.21
N VAL A 287 1.78 1.31 -6.79
CA VAL A 287 2.95 2.09 -7.22
C VAL A 287 4.24 1.43 -6.71
N LEU A 288 4.27 1.04 -5.42
CA LEU A 288 5.43 0.38 -4.82
C LEU A 288 5.78 -0.93 -5.54
N MET A 289 4.78 -1.73 -5.91
CA MET A 289 5.00 -2.98 -6.67
C MET A 289 5.86 -2.74 -7.91
N TYR A 290 5.53 -1.73 -8.73
CA TYR A 290 6.24 -1.48 -9.99
C TYR A 290 7.51 -0.64 -9.83
N LYS A 291 7.61 0.20 -8.79
CA LYS A 291 8.80 1.01 -8.53
C LYS A 291 9.88 0.26 -7.74
N GLN A 292 9.51 -0.74 -6.91
CA GLN A 292 10.46 -1.38 -5.99
C GLN A 292 10.37 -2.91 -5.98
N GLU A 293 9.20 -3.50 -5.69
CA GLU A 293 9.12 -4.95 -5.41
C GLU A 293 9.41 -5.81 -6.65
N LEU A 294 8.75 -5.53 -7.78
CA LEU A 294 9.02 -6.25 -9.01
C LEU A 294 10.46 -6.06 -9.53
N PRO A 295 11.06 -4.86 -9.50
CA PRO A 295 12.48 -4.71 -9.79
C PRO A 295 13.42 -5.52 -8.90
N LEU A 296 13.07 -5.73 -7.63
CA LEU A 296 13.86 -6.56 -6.71
C LEU A 296 13.62 -8.07 -6.92
N MET A 297 12.42 -8.44 -7.37
CA MET A 297 12.10 -9.83 -7.76
C MET A 297 12.69 -10.22 -9.11
N PHE A 298 12.78 -9.28 -10.05
CA PHE A 298 13.19 -9.50 -11.43
C PHE A 298 14.26 -8.47 -11.86
N PRO A 299 15.45 -8.48 -11.23
CA PRO A 299 16.45 -7.42 -11.40
C PRO A 299 17.01 -7.32 -12.84
N ASP A 300 17.04 -8.43 -13.57
CA ASP A 300 17.57 -8.50 -14.94
C ASP A 300 16.49 -8.35 -16.03
N ASP A 301 15.22 -8.12 -15.65
CA ASP A 301 14.12 -7.94 -16.58
C ASP A 301 14.08 -6.49 -17.10
N ALA A 302 14.51 -6.30 -18.36
CA ALA A 302 14.56 -4.99 -18.99
C ALA A 302 13.17 -4.33 -19.14
N ASP A 303 12.09 -5.11 -19.23
CA ASP A 303 10.72 -4.60 -19.31
C ASP A 303 10.25 -4.08 -17.96
N VAL A 304 10.58 -4.80 -16.88
CA VAL A 304 10.34 -4.31 -15.51
C VAL A 304 11.11 -3.01 -15.26
N ALA A 305 12.36 -2.91 -15.70
CA ALA A 305 13.14 -1.69 -15.56
C ALA A 305 12.54 -0.50 -16.33
N ARG A 306 12.01 -0.74 -17.55
CA ARG A 306 11.31 0.29 -18.35
C ARG A 306 10.02 0.75 -17.68
N VAL A 307 9.23 -0.18 -17.17
CA VAL A 307 7.98 0.14 -16.44
C VAL A 307 8.30 0.92 -15.18
N LYS A 308 9.30 0.51 -14.38
CA LYS A 308 9.78 1.26 -13.20
C LYS A 308 10.07 2.73 -13.52
N ALA A 309 10.79 2.97 -14.61
CA ALA A 309 11.20 4.33 -15.01
C ALA A 309 10.02 5.24 -15.41
N ALA A 310 8.93 4.65 -15.91
CA ALA A 310 7.74 5.37 -16.35
C ALA A 310 6.64 5.46 -15.28
N PHE A 311 6.84 4.82 -14.12
CA PHE A 311 5.81 4.72 -13.08
C PHE A 311 5.98 5.77 -12.00
N PHE A 312 4.90 6.51 -11.68
CA PHE A 312 4.89 7.58 -10.68
C PHE A 312 3.74 7.40 -9.69
N ASP A 313 3.93 7.91 -8.47
CA ASP A 313 2.82 8.25 -7.60
C ASP A 313 2.07 9.46 -8.19
N PRO A 314 0.74 9.57 -8.06
CA PRO A 314 -0.02 10.68 -8.64
C PRO A 314 0.46 12.06 -8.18
N PHE A 315 0.76 12.22 -6.90
CA PHE A 315 1.21 13.50 -6.35
C PHE A 315 2.71 13.75 -6.59
N GLU A 316 3.53 12.70 -6.70
CA GLU A 316 4.89 12.82 -7.24
C GLU A 316 4.84 13.43 -8.64
N TYR A 317 3.99 12.88 -9.52
CA TYR A 317 3.81 13.37 -10.88
C TYR A 317 3.33 14.83 -10.91
N LEU A 318 2.26 15.15 -10.18
CA LEU A 318 1.72 16.51 -10.12
C LEU A 318 2.74 17.52 -9.57
N MET A 319 3.54 17.15 -8.56
CA MET A 319 4.57 18.04 -8.02
C MET A 319 5.77 18.22 -8.95
N LEU A 320 6.12 17.22 -9.77
CA LEU A 320 7.09 17.40 -10.85
C LEU A 320 6.57 18.42 -11.87
N ARG A 321 5.33 18.30 -12.29
CA ARG A 321 4.65 19.26 -13.16
C ARG A 321 4.57 20.66 -12.56
N HIS A 322 4.30 20.76 -11.25
CA HIS A 322 4.27 22.05 -10.54
C HIS A 322 5.63 22.76 -10.57
N ARG A 323 6.73 22.01 -10.36
CA ARG A 323 8.10 22.57 -10.44
C ARG A 323 8.43 23.13 -11.81
N ASP A 324 7.83 22.56 -12.87
CA ASP A 324 8.00 22.99 -14.25
C ASP A 324 6.99 24.10 -14.65
N GLY A 325 6.20 24.65 -13.67
CA GLY A 325 5.21 25.69 -13.91
C GLY A 325 3.99 25.23 -14.72
N LEU A 326 3.69 23.92 -14.69
CA LEU A 326 2.64 23.31 -15.52
C LEU A 326 1.41 22.86 -14.72
N ILE A 327 1.29 23.30 -13.49
CA ILE A 327 0.10 23.08 -12.66
C ILE A 327 -0.66 24.39 -12.50
N ARG A 328 -1.96 24.34 -12.69
CA ARG A 328 -2.87 25.46 -12.44
C ARG A 328 -3.03 25.66 -10.93
N THR A 329 -3.11 26.89 -10.51
CA THR A 329 -3.37 27.28 -9.10
C THR A 329 -4.67 28.05 -8.95
N ASP A 330 -5.58 27.92 -9.91
CA ASP A 330 -6.90 28.55 -9.99
C ASP A 330 -7.94 27.87 -9.09
N PHE A 331 -7.53 27.50 -7.87
CA PHE A 331 -8.41 26.88 -6.89
C PHE A 331 -9.55 27.82 -6.51
N GLN A 332 -10.76 27.25 -6.45
CA GLN A 332 -12.01 27.98 -6.13
C GLN A 332 -12.37 27.91 -4.65
N ARG A 333 -11.80 26.95 -3.92
CA ARG A 333 -12.12 26.71 -2.50
C ARG A 333 -10.90 26.24 -1.73
N GLY A 334 -10.76 26.71 -0.49
CA GLY A 334 -9.88 26.13 0.50
C GLY A 334 -10.42 24.80 1.03
N LEU A 335 -9.56 24.02 1.67
CA LEU A 335 -9.91 22.76 2.30
C LEU A 335 -10.08 22.87 3.82
N GLY A 336 -9.74 24.05 4.41
CA GLY A 336 -9.70 24.22 5.85
C GLY A 336 -8.59 23.38 6.49
N LYS A 337 -8.86 22.81 7.66
CA LYS A 337 -7.93 21.91 8.34
C LYS A 337 -8.05 20.48 7.81
N VAL A 338 -6.94 19.94 7.34
CA VAL A 338 -6.85 18.59 6.76
C VAL A 338 -5.96 17.71 7.63
N ALA A 339 -6.49 16.61 8.16
CA ALA A 339 -5.71 15.54 8.75
C ALA A 339 -5.31 14.55 7.64
N TYR A 340 -4.05 14.60 7.21
CA TYR A 340 -3.54 13.78 6.12
C TYR A 340 -2.70 12.63 6.67
N HIS A 341 -3.17 11.40 6.50
CA HIS A 341 -2.41 10.19 6.82
C HIS A 341 -1.47 9.83 5.67
N VAL A 342 -0.17 9.83 5.96
CA VAL A 342 0.87 9.44 4.99
C VAL A 342 0.97 7.92 4.93
N ALA A 343 0.52 7.33 3.83
CA ALA A 343 0.51 5.87 3.65
C ALA A 343 1.91 5.27 3.70
N CYS A 344 2.07 4.09 4.34
CA CYS A 344 3.38 3.44 4.51
C CYS A 344 4.05 3.16 3.16
N HIS A 345 3.35 2.57 2.19
CA HIS A 345 3.88 2.28 0.86
C HIS A 345 4.16 3.53 0.00
N GLN A 346 3.70 4.71 0.43
CA GLN A 346 4.12 5.98 -0.17
C GLN A 346 5.42 6.49 0.48
N ARG A 347 5.52 6.38 1.81
CA ARG A 347 6.70 6.84 2.57
C ARG A 347 7.98 6.12 2.14
N VAL A 348 7.91 4.82 1.90
CA VAL A 348 9.07 3.99 1.53
C VAL A 348 9.56 4.21 0.10
N GLN A 349 8.81 4.90 -0.73
CA GLN A 349 9.25 5.30 -2.08
C GLN A 349 10.27 6.46 -2.07
N ASN A 350 10.51 7.08 -0.92
CA ASN A 350 11.54 8.10 -0.68
C ASN A 350 11.47 9.37 -1.55
N PHE A 351 10.30 9.71 -2.12
CA PHE A 351 10.11 10.98 -2.86
C PHE A 351 9.62 12.14 -1.97
N GLY A 352 9.44 11.90 -0.68
CA GLY A 352 8.96 12.88 0.30
C GLY A 352 7.42 13.01 0.31
N MET A 353 6.88 13.97 1.07
CA MET A 353 5.44 14.13 1.29
C MET A 353 4.77 14.96 0.18
N LYS A 354 4.83 14.50 -1.06
CA LYS A 354 4.35 15.27 -2.22
C LYS A 354 2.85 15.56 -2.17
N THR A 355 2.05 14.66 -1.63
CA THR A 355 0.62 14.89 -1.42
C THR A 355 0.38 16.06 -0.46
N ARG A 356 1.06 16.08 0.70
CA ARG A 356 1.00 17.21 1.64
C ARG A 356 1.43 18.51 0.95
N ASP A 357 2.58 18.47 0.27
CA ASP A 357 3.15 19.66 -0.39
C ASP A 357 2.19 20.20 -1.46
N PHE A 358 1.50 19.34 -2.19
CA PHE A 358 0.49 19.73 -3.17
C PHE A 358 -0.77 20.32 -2.52
N LEU A 359 -1.28 19.69 -1.46
CA LEU A 359 -2.47 20.18 -0.74
C LEU A 359 -2.20 21.56 -0.11
N GLN A 360 -0.97 21.86 0.30
CA GLN A 360 -0.56 23.17 0.83
C GLN A 360 -0.48 24.27 -0.24
N LEU A 361 -0.56 23.95 -1.54
CA LEU A 361 -0.70 24.96 -2.61
C LEU A 361 -2.12 25.55 -2.65
N ILE A 362 -3.09 24.86 -2.06
CA ILE A 362 -4.50 25.28 -2.04
C ILE A 362 -4.66 26.38 -0.97
N PRO A 363 -5.18 27.57 -1.33
CA PRO A 363 -5.41 28.64 -0.36
C PRO A 363 -6.29 28.18 0.81
N ASP A 364 -6.16 28.81 1.96
CA ASP A 364 -6.95 28.52 3.17
C ASP A 364 -6.95 27.03 3.53
N THR A 365 -5.79 26.38 3.41
CA THR A 365 -5.61 24.94 3.68
C THR A 365 -4.44 24.72 4.64
N GLU A 366 -4.72 24.14 5.80
CA GLU A 366 -3.74 23.73 6.80
C GLU A 366 -3.67 22.21 6.86
N VAL A 367 -2.50 21.63 6.57
CA VAL A 367 -2.34 20.16 6.51
C VAL A 367 -1.53 19.66 7.70
N THR A 368 -2.18 18.86 8.54
CA THR A 368 -1.53 18.07 9.60
C THR A 368 -1.18 16.69 9.06
N ALA A 369 0.09 16.44 8.78
CA ALA A 369 0.55 15.14 8.31
C ALA A 369 0.72 14.15 9.46
N ILE A 370 0.15 12.95 9.33
CA ILE A 370 0.20 11.88 10.33
C ILE A 370 1.03 10.71 9.77
N GLU A 371 2.26 10.60 10.21
CA GLU A 371 3.21 9.56 9.81
C GLU A 371 3.24 8.39 10.80
N ARG A 372 2.18 7.60 10.83
CA ARG A 372 2.08 6.45 11.71
C ARG A 372 1.34 5.31 11.00
N CYS A 373 1.63 4.06 11.40
CA CYS A 373 0.93 2.90 10.84
C CYS A 373 -0.58 3.02 11.12
N SER A 374 -1.39 2.78 10.09
CA SER A 374 -2.86 2.74 10.21
C SER A 374 -3.39 1.43 10.78
N GLY A 375 -2.56 0.41 10.92
CA GLY A 375 -3.00 -0.95 11.29
C GLY A 375 -3.64 -1.72 10.14
N HIS A 376 -3.71 -1.12 8.95
CA HIS A 376 -4.19 -1.77 7.76
C HIS A 376 -3.03 -2.46 7.04
N ASP A 377 -3.17 -3.73 6.81
CA ASP A 377 -2.34 -4.54 5.94
C ASP A 377 -3.31 -5.39 5.13
N GLY A 378 -3.55 -5.02 3.86
CA GLY A 378 -4.43 -5.73 2.94
C GLY A 378 -5.59 -6.47 3.60
N THR A 379 -5.30 -7.53 4.31
CA THR A 379 -6.27 -8.40 4.97
C THR A 379 -6.18 -8.43 6.51
N TYR A 380 -5.15 -7.84 7.12
CA TYR A 380 -4.89 -7.95 8.55
C TYR A 380 -6.04 -7.42 9.42
N ALA A 381 -6.56 -6.22 9.11
CA ALA A 381 -7.68 -5.62 9.82
C ALA A 381 -9.04 -6.30 9.53
N VAL A 382 -9.07 -7.30 8.65
CA VAL A 382 -10.31 -8.01 8.26
C VAL A 382 -10.45 -9.33 9.00
N LYS A 383 -9.33 -9.95 9.39
CA LYS A 383 -9.31 -11.28 10.02
C LYS A 383 -9.69 -11.23 11.49
N GLU A 384 -10.41 -12.24 11.95
CA GLU A 384 -10.84 -12.38 13.37
C GLU A 384 -9.66 -12.35 14.33
N GLU A 385 -8.58 -13.07 14.02
CA GLU A 385 -7.42 -13.22 14.88
C GLU A 385 -6.53 -11.98 14.98
N THR A 386 -6.67 -11.01 14.08
CA THR A 386 -5.80 -9.81 14.01
C THR A 386 -6.53 -8.49 14.12
N TYR A 387 -7.87 -8.49 14.06
CA TYR A 387 -8.67 -7.27 14.13
C TYR A 387 -8.38 -6.42 15.37
N ASP A 388 -8.37 -7.03 16.55
CA ASP A 388 -8.15 -6.29 17.81
C ASP A 388 -6.76 -5.65 17.86
N LYS A 389 -5.75 -6.32 17.29
CA LYS A 389 -4.40 -5.76 17.14
C LYS A 389 -4.41 -4.58 16.16
N ALA A 390 -5.07 -4.72 15.02
CA ALA A 390 -5.25 -3.62 14.06
C ALA A 390 -5.90 -2.41 14.73
N MET A 391 -6.93 -2.62 15.56
CA MET A 391 -7.60 -1.56 16.31
C MET A 391 -6.71 -0.91 17.38
N LYS A 392 -5.80 -1.66 18.01
CA LYS A 392 -4.78 -1.08 18.89
C LYS A 392 -3.80 -0.19 18.12
N ILE A 393 -3.37 -0.63 16.93
CA ILE A 393 -2.42 0.10 16.06
C ILE A 393 -3.06 1.39 15.51
N VAL A 394 -4.31 1.37 15.07
CA VAL A 394 -5.00 2.54 14.50
C VAL A 394 -5.37 3.59 15.56
N ARG A 395 -5.59 3.19 16.81
CA ARG A 395 -6.04 4.09 17.89
C ARG A 395 -5.23 5.38 18.03
N PRO A 396 -3.87 5.38 18.04
CA PRO A 396 -3.10 6.61 18.11
C PRO A 396 -3.26 7.50 16.86
N VAL A 397 -3.51 6.92 15.69
CA VAL A 397 -3.78 7.69 14.46
C VAL A 397 -5.15 8.35 14.55
N ALA A 398 -6.19 7.59 14.91
CA ALA A 398 -7.54 8.09 15.12
C ALA A 398 -7.57 9.24 16.14
N ARG A 399 -6.84 9.08 17.26
CA ARG A 399 -6.71 10.13 18.27
C ARG A 399 -6.08 11.41 17.71
N LYS A 400 -5.01 11.29 16.92
CA LYS A 400 -4.38 12.46 16.26
C LYS A 400 -5.32 13.14 15.27
N VAL A 401 -6.16 12.39 14.55
CA VAL A 401 -7.19 12.96 13.66
C VAL A 401 -8.19 13.78 14.49
N ILE A 402 -8.67 13.24 15.60
CA ILE A 402 -9.60 13.96 16.49
C ILE A 402 -8.95 15.22 17.09
N GLU A 403 -7.74 15.08 17.64
CA GLU A 403 -6.99 16.18 18.28
C GLU A 403 -6.62 17.31 17.29
N SER A 404 -6.46 17.01 16.01
CA SER A 404 -6.17 18.02 14.98
C SER A 404 -7.33 19.00 14.75
N GLY A 405 -8.55 18.65 15.16
CA GLY A 405 -9.75 19.44 14.86
C GLY A 405 -9.98 19.59 13.35
N ALA A 406 -9.53 18.60 12.54
CA ALA A 406 -9.59 18.70 11.08
C ALA A 406 -11.03 18.66 10.56
N ASP A 407 -11.30 19.49 9.55
CA ASP A 407 -12.56 19.51 8.80
C ASP A 407 -12.66 18.32 7.85
N THR A 408 -11.50 17.88 7.31
CA THR A 408 -11.37 16.79 6.36
C THR A 408 -10.25 15.84 6.79
N MET A 409 -10.46 14.54 6.60
CA MET A 409 -9.45 13.51 6.80
C MET A 409 -9.21 12.75 5.51
N GLY A 410 -7.97 12.36 5.23
CA GLY A 410 -7.67 11.56 4.05
C GLY A 410 -6.36 10.80 4.08
N SER A 411 -6.22 9.90 3.11
CA SER A 411 -5.02 9.13 2.84
C SER A 411 -4.97 8.76 1.36
N ASP A 412 -3.78 8.68 0.77
CA ASP A 412 -3.58 8.14 -0.58
C ASP A 412 -3.94 6.65 -0.67
N CYS A 413 -3.91 5.95 0.46
CA CYS A 413 -4.40 4.57 0.54
C CYS A 413 -5.86 4.56 1.04
N PRO A 414 -6.86 4.31 0.16
CA PRO A 414 -8.27 4.32 0.55
C PRO A 414 -8.60 3.30 1.66
N MET A 415 -7.92 2.16 1.65
CA MET A 415 -8.09 1.12 2.65
C MET A 415 -7.60 1.57 4.03
N ALA A 416 -6.42 2.21 4.09
CA ALA A 416 -5.91 2.80 5.33
C ALA A 416 -6.82 3.93 5.83
N GLY A 417 -7.28 4.80 4.93
CA GLY A 417 -8.26 5.85 5.24
C GLY A 417 -9.53 5.29 5.87
N ARG A 418 -10.09 4.22 5.30
CA ARG A 418 -11.28 3.54 5.82
C ARG A 418 -11.08 2.97 7.23
N LEU A 419 -9.94 2.33 7.50
CA LEU A 419 -9.65 1.81 8.84
C LEU A 419 -9.45 2.94 9.85
N ILE A 420 -8.82 4.04 9.45
CA ILE A 420 -8.66 5.22 10.32
C ILE A 420 -10.02 5.83 10.64
N ALA A 421 -10.92 5.99 9.65
CA ALA A 421 -12.29 6.47 9.86
C ALA A 421 -13.03 5.57 10.86
N HIS A 422 -12.96 4.25 10.68
CA HIS A 422 -13.52 3.30 11.64
C HIS A 422 -12.91 3.45 13.05
N GLY A 423 -11.60 3.68 13.15
CA GLY A 423 -10.93 3.94 14.42
C GLY A 423 -11.39 5.24 15.08
N VAL A 424 -11.69 6.27 14.31
CA VAL A 424 -12.28 7.55 14.79
C VAL A 424 -13.68 7.29 15.34
N ASP A 425 -14.54 6.57 14.61
CA ASP A 425 -15.91 6.24 15.05
C ASP A 425 -15.91 5.43 16.36
N VAL A 426 -14.97 4.49 16.51
CA VAL A 426 -14.81 3.70 17.75
C VAL A 426 -14.31 4.56 18.91
N ALA A 427 -13.47 5.57 18.64
CA ALA A 427 -12.91 6.43 19.67
C ALA A 427 -13.87 7.53 20.12
N SER A 428 -14.75 8.02 19.25
CA SER A 428 -15.72 9.09 19.52
C SER A 428 -16.85 9.07 18.50
N SER A 429 -18.09 8.85 18.98
CA SER A 429 -19.28 8.88 18.14
C SER A 429 -19.56 10.25 17.51
N ASP A 430 -19.09 11.33 18.16
CA ASP A 430 -19.33 12.71 17.72
C ASP A 430 -18.29 13.21 16.72
N ALA A 431 -17.21 12.44 16.51
CA ALA A 431 -16.10 12.82 15.65
C ALA A 431 -16.11 12.08 14.30
N HIS A 432 -17.26 11.54 13.87
CA HIS A 432 -17.37 10.82 12.60
C HIS A 432 -16.70 11.58 11.46
N ARG A 433 -15.84 10.90 10.71
CA ARG A 433 -15.15 11.44 9.53
C ARG A 433 -15.09 10.37 8.45
N GLU A 434 -15.58 10.69 7.28
CA GLU A 434 -15.30 9.89 6.09
C GLU A 434 -13.87 10.18 5.61
N ALA A 435 -13.15 9.15 5.20
CA ALA A 435 -11.85 9.31 4.60
C ALA A 435 -12.00 9.70 3.13
N GLU A 436 -11.41 10.82 2.73
CA GLU A 436 -11.41 11.28 1.35
C GLU A 436 -10.02 11.06 0.73
N HIS A 437 -9.98 10.56 -0.51
CA HIS A 437 -8.69 10.47 -1.23
C HIS A 437 -8.21 11.88 -1.62
N PRO A 438 -6.89 12.19 -1.52
CA PRO A 438 -6.38 13.53 -1.83
C PRO A 438 -6.73 14.02 -3.25
N ALA A 439 -6.85 13.13 -4.24
CA ALA A 439 -7.32 13.50 -5.57
C ALA A 439 -8.74 14.09 -5.57
N SER A 440 -9.63 13.55 -4.72
CA SER A 440 -10.99 14.06 -4.54
C SER A 440 -10.99 15.43 -3.86
N MET A 441 -10.10 15.63 -2.86
CA MET A 441 -9.89 16.92 -2.22
C MET A 441 -9.44 17.98 -3.23
N VAL A 442 -8.46 17.66 -4.07
CA VAL A 442 -7.94 18.55 -5.10
C VAL A 442 -9.01 18.89 -6.14
N ARG A 443 -9.77 17.88 -6.61
CA ARG A 443 -10.90 18.10 -7.52
C ARG A 443 -11.91 19.08 -6.92
N ARG A 444 -12.29 18.88 -5.66
CA ARG A 444 -13.21 19.75 -4.92
C ARG A 444 -12.63 21.16 -4.78
N ALA A 445 -11.33 21.30 -4.53
CA ALA A 445 -10.68 22.60 -4.43
C ALA A 445 -10.68 23.37 -5.75
N TYR A 446 -10.52 22.70 -6.89
CA TYR A 446 -10.67 23.31 -8.22
C TYR A 446 -12.13 23.65 -8.56
N GLY A 447 -13.13 23.02 -7.94
CA GLY A 447 -14.56 23.23 -8.25
C GLY A 447 -15.00 22.55 -9.54
N ILE A 448 -14.39 21.43 -9.93
CA ILE A 448 -14.62 20.70 -11.20
C ILE A 448 -15.24 19.32 -10.99
#